data_03102a4ec5f308b9ec6816f5539d2e4f
#
_entry.id   03102a4ec5f308b9ec6816f5539d2e4f
#
_cell.length_a   1.000
_cell.length_b   1.000
_cell.length_c   1.000
_cell.angle_alpha   90.00
_cell.angle_beta   90.00
_cell.angle_gamma   90.00
#
_symmetry.space_group_name_H-M   'P 1'
#
loop_
_entity.id
_entity.type
_entity.pdbx_description
1 polymer ?
#
loop_
_entity_poly.entity_id
_entity_poly.type
_entity_poly.pdbx_seq_one_letter_code
_entity_poly.pdbx_strand_id
1 'polypeptide(L)'
;DGLVFERLRWRQRKGMMDKARELYWDIPREQKYPRLWWRERSRQIRYLLKQNNFDTAFRLAQLHLQKEGRYYAEAQWLAGWIALRYANKPEQASTYFVEMYGRVRTPVSKSRASYWAGRAFEQNNNSLNAKKWFDVAAKHSTTFYGQLANKKLGKTVNRLPKKQSSDSKTDGGSYISELVDIAIFLAEIGKTDLAIKFLKTASKNASNNAQVAPIISGALKIKKPHLAVYAARRAARKGIYFISASYPKPALYDTSQVEKALIYSIVRQESNFDPEAESYKGALGLMQLMPATAKSVAKSLNIDFNKERLTSDHNYNIKLGSSYLRSLIEKYEGSYPLAIAAYNAGPHNVDKWIKRFGNPTQNDVDLIDWI
;
A
#
# COMPACT_ATOMS: atom_id res chain seq x y z
N ASP A 1 15.80 -26.86 12.08
CA ASP A 1 15.40 -25.67 11.24
C ASP A 1 16.36 -24.48 11.37
N GLY A 2 16.83 -24.12 12.57
CA GLY A 2 17.64 -22.90 12.76
C GLY A 2 18.97 -22.92 12.02
N LEU A 3 19.72 -24.01 12.10
CA LEU A 3 21.02 -24.13 11.43
C LEU A 3 20.89 -24.07 9.91
N VAL A 4 19.89 -24.76 9.34
CA VAL A 4 19.61 -24.72 7.89
C VAL A 4 19.22 -23.31 7.45
N PHE A 5 18.40 -22.62 8.25
CA PHE A 5 18.00 -21.24 8.00
C PHE A 5 19.19 -20.27 8.01
N GLU A 6 20.08 -20.35 9.00
CA GLU A 6 21.25 -19.49 9.07
C GLU A 6 22.25 -19.81 7.94
N ARG A 7 22.42 -21.08 7.58
CA ARG A 7 23.22 -21.49 6.41
C ARG A 7 22.67 -20.93 5.11
N LEU A 8 21.34 -20.96 4.93
CA LEU A 8 20.66 -20.35 3.78
C LEU A 8 20.91 -18.85 3.71
N ARG A 9 20.72 -18.13 4.82
CA ARG A 9 20.95 -16.68 4.89
C ARG A 9 22.42 -16.32 4.63
N TRP A 10 23.34 -17.10 5.18
CA TRP A 10 24.77 -16.91 4.95
C TRP A 10 25.11 -17.07 3.46
N ARG A 11 24.64 -18.14 2.82
CA ARG A 11 24.87 -18.37 1.38
C ARG A 11 24.29 -17.23 0.54
N GLN A 12 23.08 -16.76 0.84
CA GLN A 12 22.47 -15.63 0.13
C GLN A 12 23.26 -14.32 0.30
N ARG A 13 23.75 -14.04 1.51
CA ARG A 13 24.59 -12.85 1.77
C ARG A 13 25.92 -12.89 1.05
N LYS A 14 26.46 -14.08 0.83
CA LYS A 14 27.68 -14.29 0.05
C LYS A 14 27.45 -14.38 -1.47
N GLY A 15 26.23 -14.11 -1.94
CA GLY A 15 25.89 -14.19 -3.37
C GLY A 15 25.75 -15.61 -3.92
N MET A 16 25.88 -16.64 -3.10
CA MET A 16 25.77 -18.06 -3.50
C MET A 16 24.31 -18.47 -3.65
N MET A 17 23.57 -17.80 -4.56
CA MET A 17 22.12 -17.94 -4.67
C MET A 17 21.68 -19.36 -5.05
N ASP A 18 22.42 -20.04 -5.93
CA ASP A 18 22.08 -21.41 -6.35
C ASP A 18 22.29 -22.41 -5.22
N LYS A 19 23.45 -22.34 -4.51
CA LYS A 19 23.70 -23.17 -3.33
C LYS A 19 22.72 -22.89 -2.19
N ALA A 20 22.23 -21.66 -2.06
CA ALA A 20 21.18 -21.33 -1.11
C ALA A 20 19.83 -21.98 -1.51
N ARG A 21 19.53 -22.03 -2.82
CA ARG A 21 18.29 -22.60 -3.34
C ARG A 21 18.17 -24.10 -3.08
N GLU A 22 19.26 -24.84 -3.15
CA GLU A 22 19.28 -26.26 -2.85
C GLU A 22 18.63 -26.59 -1.49
N LEU A 23 18.89 -25.75 -0.49
CA LEU A 23 18.36 -25.94 0.85
C LEU A 23 16.83 -25.85 0.96
N TYR A 24 16.13 -25.25 -0.02
CA TYR A 24 14.66 -25.18 0.02
C TYR A 24 13.96 -26.50 -0.28
N TRP A 25 14.65 -27.43 -0.93
CA TRP A 25 14.08 -28.73 -1.29
C TRP A 25 14.07 -29.72 -0.12
N ASP A 26 15.00 -29.53 0.83
CA ASP A 26 15.18 -30.40 1.99
C ASP A 26 14.54 -29.86 3.27
N ILE A 27 13.83 -28.74 3.18
CA ILE A 27 13.22 -28.10 4.35
C ILE A 27 11.95 -28.86 4.75
N PRO A 28 11.76 -29.20 6.06
CA PRO A 28 10.53 -29.78 6.56
C PRO A 28 9.30 -28.92 6.22
N ARG A 29 8.18 -29.59 5.93
CA ARG A 29 6.90 -28.91 5.65
C ARG A 29 6.36 -28.14 6.86
N GLU A 30 6.72 -28.55 8.07
CA GLU A 30 6.42 -27.78 9.28
C GLU A 30 7.60 -26.92 9.68
N GLN A 31 7.39 -25.61 9.66
CA GLN A 31 8.38 -24.61 10.02
C GLN A 31 7.93 -23.85 11.25
N LYS A 32 8.78 -23.80 12.27
CA LYS A 32 8.50 -23.04 13.52
C LYS A 32 8.30 -21.54 13.24
N TYR A 33 8.99 -20.97 12.26
CA TYR A 33 8.94 -19.55 11.92
C TYR A 33 8.71 -19.34 10.40
N PRO A 34 7.54 -19.70 9.84
CA PRO A 34 7.31 -19.66 8.40
C PRO A 34 7.46 -18.27 7.78
N ARG A 35 7.21 -17.20 8.55
CA ARG A 35 7.38 -15.80 8.11
C ARG A 35 8.84 -15.45 7.77
N LEU A 36 9.80 -15.94 8.54
CA LEU A 36 11.22 -15.71 8.30
C LEU A 36 11.67 -16.44 7.03
N TRP A 37 11.24 -17.70 6.88
CA TRP A 37 11.49 -18.50 5.69
C TRP A 37 10.91 -17.87 4.42
N TRP A 38 9.69 -17.31 4.52
CA TRP A 38 9.08 -16.64 3.38
C TRP A 38 9.89 -15.42 2.92
N ARG A 39 10.44 -14.63 3.83
CA ARG A 39 11.28 -13.48 3.47
C ARG A 39 12.47 -13.88 2.60
N GLU A 40 13.18 -14.91 2.97
CA GLU A 40 14.34 -15.39 2.21
C GLU A 40 13.90 -16.07 0.91
N ARG A 41 12.83 -16.86 0.95
CA ARG A 41 12.26 -17.52 -0.23
C ARG A 41 11.76 -16.50 -1.26
N SER A 42 11.04 -15.47 -0.86
CA SER A 42 10.57 -14.41 -1.76
C SER A 42 11.72 -13.63 -2.40
N ARG A 43 12.85 -13.48 -1.71
CA ARG A 43 14.09 -12.91 -2.27
C ARG A 43 14.65 -13.83 -3.37
N GLN A 44 14.69 -15.12 -3.12
CA GLN A 44 15.15 -16.12 -4.09
C GLN A 44 14.25 -16.19 -5.31
N ILE A 45 12.93 -16.15 -5.12
CA ILE A 45 11.96 -16.10 -6.23
C ILE A 45 12.21 -14.86 -7.10
N ARG A 46 12.34 -13.68 -6.50
CA ARG A 46 12.63 -12.44 -7.24
C ARG A 46 13.99 -12.50 -7.97
N TYR A 47 14.99 -13.14 -7.38
CA TYR A 47 16.27 -13.39 -8.04
C TYR A 47 16.08 -14.26 -9.30
N LEU A 48 15.34 -15.36 -9.19
CA LEU A 48 15.07 -16.27 -10.32
C LEU A 48 14.26 -15.59 -11.43
N LEU A 49 13.24 -14.79 -11.07
CA LEU A 49 12.50 -13.97 -12.05
C LEU A 49 13.44 -12.99 -12.77
N LYS A 50 14.45 -12.48 -12.07
CA LYS A 50 15.49 -11.65 -12.68
C LYS A 50 16.39 -12.40 -13.66
N GLN A 51 16.54 -13.70 -13.51
CA GLN A 51 17.33 -14.57 -14.38
C GLN A 51 16.47 -15.27 -15.45
N ASN A 52 15.18 -14.88 -15.59
CA ASN A 52 14.21 -15.52 -16.45
C ASN A 52 14.02 -17.03 -16.18
N ASN A 53 14.38 -17.47 -14.97
CA ASN A 53 14.18 -18.88 -14.55
C ASN A 53 12.78 -19.03 -13.91
N PHE A 54 11.76 -18.96 -14.74
CA PHE A 54 10.36 -18.87 -14.31
C PHE A 54 9.84 -20.17 -13.70
N ASP A 55 10.24 -21.33 -14.23
CA ASP A 55 9.82 -22.63 -13.70
C ASP A 55 10.31 -22.87 -12.28
N THR A 56 11.57 -22.58 -12.00
CA THR A 56 12.13 -22.71 -10.65
C THR A 56 11.52 -21.67 -9.71
N ALA A 57 11.29 -20.44 -10.18
CA ALA A 57 10.61 -19.40 -9.42
C ALA A 57 9.19 -19.84 -9.02
N PHE A 58 8.44 -20.43 -9.96
CA PHE A 58 7.10 -20.96 -9.71
C PHE A 58 7.13 -22.12 -8.69
N ARG A 59 7.99 -23.10 -8.88
CA ARG A 59 8.17 -24.21 -7.92
C ARG A 59 8.46 -23.74 -6.51
N LEU A 60 9.34 -22.74 -6.34
CA LEU A 60 9.62 -22.15 -5.03
C LEU A 60 8.42 -21.39 -4.47
N ALA A 61 7.66 -20.70 -5.32
CA ALA A 61 6.48 -19.96 -4.88
C ALA A 61 5.37 -20.91 -4.38
N GLN A 62 5.16 -22.05 -5.05
CA GLN A 62 4.21 -23.07 -4.63
C GLN A 62 4.49 -23.62 -3.22
N LEU A 63 5.75 -23.70 -2.84
CA LEU A 63 6.19 -24.25 -1.54
C LEU A 63 6.25 -23.18 -0.43
N HIS A 64 5.42 -22.15 -0.47
CA HIS A 64 5.51 -21.03 0.46
C HIS A 64 5.19 -21.36 1.93
N LEU A 65 4.43 -22.40 2.21
CA LEU A 65 4.08 -22.92 3.53
C LEU A 65 3.43 -21.88 4.49
N GLN A 66 2.98 -20.74 3.97
CA GLN A 66 2.24 -19.76 4.76
C GLN A 66 0.79 -20.21 4.91
N LYS A 67 0.21 -20.09 6.10
CA LYS A 67 -1.16 -20.56 6.39
C LYS A 67 -2.16 -19.40 6.42
N GLU A 68 -1.75 -18.22 6.88
CA GLU A 68 -2.63 -17.07 7.08
C GLU A 68 -1.90 -15.72 7.09
N GLY A 69 -2.66 -14.64 7.16
CA GLY A 69 -2.17 -13.29 7.36
C GLY A 69 -1.51 -12.67 6.12
N ARG A 70 -0.72 -11.60 6.36
CA ARG A 70 -0.11 -10.81 5.28
C ARG A 70 0.81 -11.66 4.39
N TYR A 71 1.63 -12.51 4.98
CA TYR A 71 2.62 -13.28 4.24
C TYR A 71 1.98 -14.39 3.41
N TYR A 72 0.86 -14.96 3.88
CA TYR A 72 0.04 -15.85 3.07
C TYR A 72 -0.52 -15.12 1.83
N ALA A 73 -1.12 -13.94 2.03
CA ALA A 73 -1.67 -13.17 0.93
C ALA A 73 -0.60 -12.78 -0.12
N GLU A 74 0.61 -12.43 0.34
CA GLU A 74 1.74 -12.11 -0.54
C GLU A 74 2.22 -13.35 -1.31
N ALA A 75 2.38 -14.46 -0.62
CA ALA A 75 2.90 -15.71 -1.18
C ALA A 75 1.93 -16.33 -2.19
N GLN A 76 0.66 -16.41 -1.83
CA GLN A 76 -0.39 -16.95 -2.67
C GLN A 76 -0.58 -16.11 -3.94
N TRP A 77 -0.56 -14.77 -3.77
CA TRP A 77 -0.63 -13.88 -4.91
C TRP A 77 0.58 -14.04 -5.83
N LEU A 78 1.79 -14.10 -5.29
CA LEU A 78 3.02 -14.24 -6.09
C LEU A 78 3.03 -15.58 -6.86
N ALA A 79 2.61 -16.68 -6.24
CA ALA A 79 2.49 -17.97 -6.92
C ALA A 79 1.48 -17.90 -8.08
N GLY A 80 0.30 -17.35 -7.85
CA GLY A 80 -0.72 -17.16 -8.87
C GLY A 80 -0.27 -16.23 -10.00
N TRP A 81 0.43 -15.14 -9.68
CA TRP A 81 0.93 -14.20 -10.68
C TRP A 81 2.02 -14.83 -11.56
N ILE A 82 2.96 -15.58 -10.97
CA ILE A 82 3.99 -16.29 -11.75
C ILE A 82 3.33 -17.37 -12.63
N ALA A 83 2.36 -18.11 -12.10
CA ALA A 83 1.61 -19.09 -12.87
C ALA A 83 0.94 -18.47 -14.10
N LEU A 84 0.31 -17.30 -13.91
CA LEU A 84 -0.43 -16.61 -14.96
C LEU A 84 0.49 -16.01 -16.02
N ARG A 85 1.56 -15.30 -15.60
CA ARG A 85 2.33 -14.45 -16.49
C ARG A 85 3.56 -15.11 -17.10
N TYR A 86 4.14 -16.06 -16.40
CA TYR A 86 5.42 -16.64 -16.81
C TYR A 86 5.35 -18.14 -17.07
N ALA A 87 4.48 -18.86 -16.36
CA ALA A 87 4.35 -20.31 -16.56
C ALA A 87 3.21 -20.70 -17.52
N ASN A 88 2.44 -19.73 -18.00
CA ASN A 88 1.26 -19.93 -18.86
C ASN A 88 0.29 -21.02 -18.31
N LYS A 89 -0.01 -20.92 -17.00
CA LYS A 89 -0.91 -21.84 -16.27
C LYS A 89 -2.10 -21.10 -15.68
N PRO A 90 -3.01 -20.55 -16.53
CA PRO A 90 -4.10 -19.69 -16.05
C PRO A 90 -5.10 -20.42 -15.14
N GLU A 91 -5.33 -21.71 -15.35
CA GLU A 91 -6.19 -22.51 -14.48
C GLU A 91 -5.61 -22.62 -13.05
N GLN A 92 -4.32 -22.97 -12.93
CA GLN A 92 -3.65 -23.01 -11.63
C GLN A 92 -3.61 -21.61 -10.97
N ALA A 93 -3.38 -20.56 -11.77
CA ALA A 93 -3.40 -19.19 -11.28
C ALA A 93 -4.75 -18.82 -10.68
N SER A 94 -5.85 -19.19 -11.36
CA SER A 94 -7.21 -18.96 -10.85
C SER A 94 -7.43 -19.63 -9.49
N THR A 95 -6.94 -20.86 -9.32
CA THR A 95 -7.01 -21.61 -8.05
C THR A 95 -6.31 -20.85 -6.92
N TYR A 96 -5.07 -20.39 -7.16
CA TYR A 96 -4.33 -19.59 -6.14
C TYR A 96 -5.09 -18.34 -5.72
N PHE A 97 -5.66 -17.59 -6.67
CA PHE A 97 -6.36 -16.36 -6.36
C PHE A 97 -7.71 -16.60 -5.68
N VAL A 98 -8.44 -17.65 -6.07
CA VAL A 98 -9.69 -18.06 -5.41
C VAL A 98 -9.45 -18.50 -3.98
N GLU A 99 -8.44 -19.34 -3.74
CA GLU A 99 -8.04 -19.73 -2.39
C GLU A 99 -7.58 -18.54 -1.54
N MET A 100 -6.80 -17.62 -2.15
CA MET A 100 -6.41 -16.39 -1.49
C MET A 100 -7.65 -15.60 -1.04
N TYR A 101 -8.63 -15.42 -1.93
CA TYR A 101 -9.88 -14.72 -1.60
C TYR A 101 -10.60 -15.36 -0.41
N GLY A 102 -10.65 -16.68 -0.33
CA GLY A 102 -11.28 -17.40 0.77
C GLY A 102 -10.65 -17.12 2.15
N ARG A 103 -9.33 -16.91 2.20
CA ARG A 103 -8.58 -16.80 3.48
C ARG A 103 -8.22 -15.36 3.89
N VAL A 104 -8.22 -14.39 2.97
CA VAL A 104 -7.93 -13.00 3.33
C VAL A 104 -9.18 -12.27 3.82
N ARG A 105 -9.00 -11.24 4.66
CA ARG A 105 -10.12 -10.55 5.33
C ARG A 105 -10.26 -9.08 4.90
N THR A 106 -9.16 -8.42 4.54
CA THR A 106 -9.19 -6.98 4.25
C THR A 106 -9.77 -6.67 2.87
N PRO A 107 -10.51 -5.57 2.68
CA PRO A 107 -11.03 -5.15 1.39
C PRO A 107 -9.94 -5.07 0.30
N VAL A 108 -8.75 -4.59 0.65
CA VAL A 108 -7.60 -4.51 -0.28
C VAL A 108 -7.16 -5.90 -0.75
N SER A 109 -7.02 -6.86 0.18
CA SER A 109 -6.62 -8.24 -0.20
C SER A 109 -7.73 -8.98 -0.94
N LYS A 110 -9.00 -8.77 -0.53
CA LYS A 110 -10.17 -9.35 -1.20
C LYS A 110 -10.26 -8.86 -2.66
N SER A 111 -10.18 -7.55 -2.87
CA SER A 111 -10.24 -6.97 -4.22
C SER A 111 -9.06 -7.39 -5.10
N ARG A 112 -7.84 -7.47 -4.52
CA ARG A 112 -6.66 -7.96 -5.24
C ARG A 112 -6.87 -9.41 -5.70
N ALA A 113 -7.25 -10.30 -4.79
CA ALA A 113 -7.46 -11.71 -5.09
C ALA A 113 -8.54 -11.90 -6.16
N SER A 114 -9.71 -11.23 -6.00
CA SER A 114 -10.82 -11.37 -6.95
C SER A 114 -10.53 -10.73 -8.32
N TYR A 115 -9.82 -9.61 -8.38
CA TYR A 115 -9.42 -9.02 -9.66
C TYR A 115 -8.48 -9.94 -10.43
N TRP A 116 -7.46 -10.50 -9.76
CA TRP A 116 -6.50 -11.40 -10.40
C TRP A 116 -7.13 -12.78 -10.73
N ALA A 117 -8.09 -13.25 -9.95
CA ALA A 117 -8.91 -14.40 -10.33
C ALA A 117 -9.69 -14.13 -11.64
N GLY A 118 -10.32 -12.96 -11.74
CA GLY A 118 -10.98 -12.52 -12.97
C GLY A 118 -10.04 -12.53 -14.17
N ARG A 119 -8.82 -12.01 -14.04
CA ARG A 119 -7.79 -12.03 -15.09
C ARG A 119 -7.33 -13.44 -15.47
N ALA A 120 -7.20 -14.32 -14.48
CA ALA A 120 -6.82 -15.72 -14.75
C ALA A 120 -7.93 -16.47 -15.49
N PHE A 121 -9.19 -16.30 -15.11
CA PHE A 121 -10.31 -16.88 -15.84
C PHE A 121 -10.47 -16.29 -17.24
N GLU A 122 -10.21 -14.99 -17.41
CA GLU A 122 -10.24 -14.33 -18.72
C GLU A 122 -9.17 -14.93 -19.67
N GLN A 123 -7.95 -15.11 -19.16
CA GLN A 123 -6.85 -15.72 -19.94
C GLN A 123 -7.12 -17.22 -20.24
N ASN A 124 -7.91 -17.90 -19.41
CA ASN A 124 -8.36 -19.27 -19.62
C ASN A 124 -9.67 -19.36 -20.45
N ASN A 125 -10.03 -18.30 -21.17
CA ASN A 125 -11.23 -18.20 -22.01
C ASN A 125 -12.55 -18.49 -21.28
N ASN A 126 -12.59 -18.38 -19.94
CA ASN A 126 -13.79 -18.57 -19.12
C ASN A 126 -14.42 -17.22 -18.76
N SER A 127 -15.06 -16.59 -19.75
CA SER A 127 -15.65 -15.25 -19.63
C SER A 127 -16.71 -15.14 -18.53
N LEU A 128 -17.47 -16.21 -18.28
CA LEU A 128 -18.51 -16.22 -17.23
C LEU A 128 -17.90 -16.06 -15.84
N ASN A 129 -16.90 -16.88 -15.51
CA ASN A 129 -16.21 -16.77 -14.22
C ASN A 129 -15.33 -15.52 -14.15
N ALA A 130 -14.73 -15.07 -15.24
CA ALA A 130 -14.00 -13.81 -15.29
C ALA A 130 -14.89 -12.63 -14.87
N LYS A 131 -16.07 -12.50 -15.48
CA LYS A 131 -17.05 -11.46 -15.15
C LYS A 131 -17.49 -11.56 -13.68
N LYS A 132 -17.83 -12.77 -13.20
CA LYS A 132 -18.20 -13.01 -11.80
C LYS A 132 -17.14 -12.51 -10.82
N TRP A 133 -15.86 -12.79 -11.07
CA TRP A 133 -14.78 -12.39 -10.18
C TRP A 133 -14.44 -10.90 -10.27
N PHE A 134 -14.57 -10.27 -11.45
CA PHE A 134 -14.51 -8.82 -11.57
C PHE A 134 -15.67 -8.14 -10.83
N ASP A 135 -16.89 -8.69 -10.88
CA ASP A 135 -18.03 -8.17 -10.09
C ASP A 135 -17.78 -8.26 -8.57
N VAL A 136 -17.13 -9.33 -8.10
CA VAL A 136 -16.71 -9.46 -6.70
C VAL A 136 -15.67 -8.39 -6.33
N ALA A 137 -14.67 -8.16 -7.18
CA ALA A 137 -13.65 -7.14 -6.96
C ALA A 137 -14.26 -5.72 -6.93
N ALA A 138 -15.19 -5.44 -7.85
CA ALA A 138 -15.85 -4.14 -8.03
C ALA A 138 -16.63 -3.67 -6.79
N LYS A 139 -17.09 -4.61 -5.93
CA LYS A 139 -17.74 -4.28 -4.64
C LYS A 139 -16.83 -3.50 -3.69
N HIS A 140 -15.51 -3.57 -3.87
CA HIS A 140 -14.51 -2.87 -3.07
C HIS A 140 -14.06 -1.57 -3.74
N SER A 141 -14.98 -0.69 -4.10
CA SER A 141 -14.77 0.53 -4.90
C SER A 141 -13.75 1.55 -4.34
N THR A 142 -13.42 1.46 -3.05
CA THR A 142 -12.39 2.30 -2.40
C THR A 142 -10.97 1.75 -2.56
N THR A 143 -10.80 0.59 -3.19
CA THR A 143 -9.50 -0.06 -3.40
C THR A 143 -9.05 0.05 -4.86
N PHE A 144 -7.74 0.02 -5.09
CA PHE A 144 -7.17 0.05 -6.43
C PHE A 144 -7.77 -1.02 -7.36
N TYR A 145 -7.72 -2.28 -6.96
CA TYR A 145 -8.23 -3.38 -7.77
C TYR A 145 -9.76 -3.37 -7.91
N GLY A 146 -10.48 -2.82 -6.93
CA GLY A 146 -11.93 -2.61 -7.05
C GLY A 146 -12.28 -1.56 -8.10
N GLN A 147 -11.50 -0.49 -8.18
CA GLN A 147 -11.66 0.54 -9.22
C GLN A 147 -11.30 0.01 -10.61
N LEU A 148 -10.20 -0.75 -10.73
CA LEU A 148 -9.84 -1.42 -11.98
C LEU A 148 -10.94 -2.37 -12.47
N ALA A 149 -11.53 -3.15 -11.55
CA ALA A 149 -12.63 -4.06 -11.88
C ALA A 149 -13.87 -3.29 -12.36
N ASN A 150 -14.22 -2.18 -11.69
CA ASN A 150 -15.31 -1.32 -12.16
C ASN A 150 -15.06 -0.80 -13.56
N LYS A 151 -13.83 -0.29 -13.83
CA LYS A 151 -13.43 0.16 -15.17
C LYS A 151 -13.54 -0.97 -16.20
N LYS A 152 -13.06 -2.18 -15.87
CA LYS A 152 -13.11 -3.36 -16.74
C LYS A 152 -14.55 -3.77 -17.10
N LEU A 153 -15.48 -3.57 -16.15
CA LEU A 153 -16.90 -3.86 -16.32
C LEU A 153 -17.71 -2.72 -16.97
N GLY A 154 -17.07 -1.62 -17.36
CA GLY A 154 -17.75 -0.43 -17.89
C GLY A 154 -18.63 0.28 -16.85
N LYS A 155 -18.41 0.03 -15.54
CA LYS A 155 -19.21 0.64 -14.47
C LYS A 155 -18.59 1.97 -14.03
N THR A 156 -19.40 3.01 -14.00
CA THR A 156 -18.99 4.29 -13.39
C THR A 156 -18.92 4.14 -11.88
N VAL A 157 -17.79 4.52 -11.26
CA VAL A 157 -17.59 4.44 -9.80
C VAL A 157 -18.32 5.63 -9.13
N ASN A 158 -19.65 5.65 -9.19
CA ASN A 158 -20.46 6.75 -8.65
C ASN A 158 -20.92 6.53 -7.19
N ARG A 159 -20.58 5.40 -6.58
CA ARG A 159 -21.04 5.10 -5.21
C ARG A 159 -19.87 4.78 -4.30
N LEU A 160 -19.48 5.78 -3.54
CA LEU A 160 -18.71 5.53 -2.33
C LEU A 160 -19.55 4.68 -1.36
N PRO A 161 -18.93 3.84 -0.52
CA PRO A 161 -19.67 3.07 0.49
C PRO A 161 -20.55 4.01 1.30
N LYS A 162 -21.84 3.67 1.41
CA LYS A 162 -22.74 4.42 2.28
C LYS A 162 -22.22 4.36 3.72
N LYS A 163 -22.41 5.46 4.46
CA LYS A 163 -22.19 5.48 5.92
C LYS A 163 -22.99 4.32 6.51
N GLN A 164 -22.30 3.33 7.07
CA GLN A 164 -23.00 2.28 7.81
C GLN A 164 -23.62 2.90 9.04
N SER A 165 -24.92 2.66 9.24
CA SER A 165 -25.63 3.09 10.44
C SER A 165 -24.99 2.47 11.69
N SER A 166 -25.00 3.21 12.77
CA SER A 166 -24.33 2.86 14.03
C SER A 166 -25.17 1.92 14.91
N ASP A 167 -25.85 0.93 14.31
CA ASP A 167 -26.78 0.06 15.04
C ASP A 167 -26.10 -1.18 15.62
N SER A 168 -25.09 -1.00 16.47
CA SER A 168 -24.71 -2.05 17.40
C SER A 168 -24.34 -1.42 18.74
N LYS A 169 -25.26 -1.52 19.69
CA LYS A 169 -24.99 -1.43 21.13
C LYS A 169 -24.09 -2.62 21.49
N THR A 170 -22.79 -2.48 21.33
CA THR A 170 -21.81 -3.46 21.86
C THR A 170 -20.97 -2.79 22.92
N ASP A 171 -20.89 -3.43 24.06
CA ASP A 171 -20.27 -3.02 25.34
C ASP A 171 -18.77 -2.60 25.26
N GLY A 172 -18.12 -2.77 24.11
CA GLY A 172 -16.74 -2.33 23.88
C GLY A 172 -16.57 -0.82 23.64
N GLY A 173 -17.67 -0.03 23.73
CA GLY A 173 -17.65 1.43 23.58
C GLY A 173 -16.95 2.15 24.72
N SER A 174 -17.11 1.66 25.93
CA SER A 174 -16.59 2.28 27.17
C SER A 174 -15.06 2.44 27.12
N TYR A 175 -14.31 1.37 26.90
CA TYR A 175 -12.84 1.41 26.86
C TYR A 175 -12.26 2.35 25.79
N ILE A 176 -12.83 2.35 24.58
CA ILE A 176 -12.35 3.23 23.50
C ILE A 176 -12.67 4.70 23.83
N SER A 177 -13.87 4.97 24.36
CA SER A 177 -14.26 6.32 24.80
C SER A 177 -13.34 6.82 25.91
N GLU A 178 -13.04 6.01 26.90
CA GLU A 178 -12.11 6.32 27.98
C GLU A 178 -10.71 6.68 27.46
N LEU A 179 -10.16 5.91 26.51
CA LEU A 179 -8.88 6.24 25.88
C LEU A 179 -8.91 7.59 25.14
N VAL A 180 -10.05 7.94 24.54
CA VAL A 180 -10.23 9.22 23.86
C VAL A 180 -10.33 10.37 24.87
N ASP A 181 -11.07 10.20 25.96
CA ASP A 181 -11.22 11.21 27.02
C ASP A 181 -9.89 11.47 27.70
N ILE A 182 -9.11 10.44 28.01
CA ILE A 182 -7.74 10.56 28.52
C ILE A 182 -6.86 11.32 27.52
N ALA A 183 -6.97 11.02 26.21
CA ALA A 183 -6.19 11.73 25.21
C ALA A 183 -6.54 13.23 25.14
N ILE A 184 -7.81 13.58 25.26
CA ILE A 184 -8.26 14.97 25.28
C ILE A 184 -7.68 15.68 26.52
N PHE A 185 -7.84 15.09 27.69
CA PHE A 185 -7.30 15.63 28.94
C PHE A 185 -5.77 15.82 28.87
N LEU A 186 -5.03 14.84 28.36
CA LEU A 186 -3.59 14.92 28.20
C LEU A 186 -3.19 16.09 27.26
N ALA A 187 -3.96 16.31 26.21
CA ALA A 187 -3.69 17.44 25.31
C ALA A 187 -3.96 18.80 25.97
N GLU A 188 -5.01 18.90 26.82
CA GLU A 188 -5.35 20.11 27.56
C GLU A 188 -4.25 20.50 28.56
N ILE A 189 -3.57 19.52 29.17
CA ILE A 189 -2.42 19.76 30.08
C ILE A 189 -1.06 19.80 29.33
N GLY A 190 -1.06 19.97 28.00
CA GLY A 190 0.15 20.10 27.18
C GLY A 190 0.93 18.81 26.92
N LYS A 191 0.41 17.63 27.32
CA LYS A 191 1.04 16.32 27.08
C LYS A 191 0.62 15.72 25.73
N THR A 192 0.76 16.50 24.65
CA THR A 192 0.27 16.16 23.30
C THR A 192 0.84 14.84 22.77
N ASP A 193 2.12 14.54 23.00
CA ASP A 193 2.73 13.27 22.53
C ASP A 193 2.09 12.04 23.17
N LEU A 194 1.68 12.12 24.44
CA LEU A 194 0.94 11.06 25.11
C LEU A 194 -0.49 10.96 24.54
N ALA A 195 -1.17 12.09 24.33
CA ALA A 195 -2.49 12.12 23.71
C ALA A 195 -2.49 11.40 22.34
N ILE A 196 -1.47 11.66 21.50
CA ILE A 196 -1.28 10.99 20.22
C ILE A 196 -1.15 9.47 20.38
N LYS A 197 -0.39 8.99 21.37
CA LYS A 197 -0.23 7.56 21.65
C LYS A 197 -1.55 6.91 22.06
N PHE A 198 -2.35 7.56 22.91
CA PHE A 198 -3.67 7.08 23.30
C PHE A 198 -4.63 6.97 22.12
N LEU A 199 -4.76 8.01 21.27
CA LEU A 199 -5.59 7.97 20.06
C LEU A 199 -5.12 6.93 19.03
N LYS A 200 -3.82 6.75 18.87
CA LYS A 200 -3.27 5.67 18.02
C LYS A 200 -3.59 4.29 18.57
N THR A 201 -3.58 4.11 19.91
CA THR A 201 -3.95 2.86 20.58
C THR A 201 -5.44 2.59 20.43
N ALA A 202 -6.31 3.57 20.70
CA ALA A 202 -7.74 3.48 20.45
C ALA A 202 -8.02 3.07 18.98
N SER A 203 -7.36 3.70 18.01
CA SER A 203 -7.49 3.39 16.58
C SER A 203 -7.08 1.95 16.23
N LYS A 204 -6.12 1.35 16.93
CA LYS A 204 -5.70 -0.05 16.72
C LYS A 204 -6.78 -1.01 17.17
N ASN A 205 -7.43 -0.72 18.29
CA ASN A 205 -8.36 -1.58 18.98
C ASN A 205 -9.80 -1.44 18.46
N ALA A 206 -10.20 -0.26 17.97
CA ALA A 206 -11.54 -0.02 17.45
C ALA A 206 -11.91 -0.99 16.31
N SER A 207 -13.11 -1.56 16.39
CA SER A 207 -13.61 -2.63 15.50
C SER A 207 -14.93 -2.33 14.81
N ASN A 208 -15.63 -1.25 15.18
CA ASN A 208 -16.91 -0.85 14.61
C ASN A 208 -17.05 0.68 14.51
N ASN A 209 -18.13 1.15 13.89
CA ASN A 209 -18.38 2.58 13.66
C ASN A 209 -18.50 3.37 14.98
N ALA A 210 -19.18 2.81 15.97
CA ALA A 210 -19.38 3.48 17.26
C ALA A 210 -18.07 3.73 18.01
N GLN A 211 -17.10 2.84 17.85
CA GLN A 211 -15.76 2.99 18.43
C GLN A 211 -14.84 3.93 17.63
N VAL A 212 -14.98 3.99 16.31
CA VAL A 212 -14.12 4.84 15.47
C VAL A 212 -14.54 6.31 15.48
N ALA A 213 -15.84 6.59 15.56
CA ALA A 213 -16.35 7.96 15.54
C ALA A 213 -15.79 8.86 16.65
N PRO A 214 -15.78 8.46 17.94
CA PRO A 214 -15.21 9.26 19.00
C PRO A 214 -13.70 9.51 18.82
N ILE A 215 -12.94 8.56 18.26
CA ILE A 215 -11.51 8.76 17.98
C ILE A 215 -11.30 9.88 16.95
N ILE A 216 -12.12 9.90 15.88
CA ILE A 216 -12.07 10.96 14.86
C ILE A 216 -12.41 12.31 15.50
N SER A 217 -13.47 12.38 16.31
CA SER A 217 -13.88 13.60 16.99
C SER A 217 -12.80 14.08 17.99
N GLY A 218 -12.23 13.16 18.78
CA GLY A 218 -11.15 13.49 19.71
C GLY A 218 -9.90 14.01 19.01
N ALA A 219 -9.52 13.43 17.88
CA ALA A 219 -8.38 13.90 17.07
C ALA A 219 -8.59 15.34 16.56
N LEU A 220 -9.82 15.67 16.15
CA LEU A 220 -10.18 17.02 15.73
C LEU A 220 -10.20 18.01 16.92
N LYS A 221 -10.74 17.59 18.08
CA LYS A 221 -10.77 18.39 19.31
C LYS A 221 -9.38 18.80 19.77
N ILE A 222 -8.42 17.87 19.73
CA ILE A 222 -7.00 18.19 20.08
C ILE A 222 -6.21 18.85 18.94
N LYS A 223 -6.88 19.31 17.88
CA LYS A 223 -6.29 19.99 16.72
C LYS A 223 -5.19 19.20 15.99
N LYS A 224 -5.31 17.86 15.99
CA LYS A 224 -4.41 16.94 15.24
C LYS A 224 -5.21 16.14 14.18
N PRO A 225 -5.70 16.81 13.09
CA PRO A 225 -6.59 16.19 12.09
C PRO A 225 -5.97 15.00 11.36
N HIS A 226 -4.64 14.93 11.25
CA HIS A 226 -3.94 13.78 10.69
C HIS A 226 -4.23 12.47 11.44
N LEU A 227 -4.54 12.54 12.75
CA LEU A 227 -4.96 11.36 13.53
C LEU A 227 -6.36 10.89 13.17
N ALA A 228 -7.26 11.80 12.77
CA ALA A 228 -8.56 11.42 12.23
C ALA A 228 -8.42 10.67 10.90
N VAL A 229 -7.51 11.13 10.01
CA VAL A 229 -7.16 10.40 8.78
C VAL A 229 -6.57 9.02 9.10
N TYR A 230 -5.66 8.96 10.07
CA TYR A 230 -5.05 7.70 10.51
C TYR A 230 -6.11 6.70 11.02
N ALA A 231 -7.02 7.15 11.89
CA ALA A 231 -8.10 6.31 12.44
C ALA A 231 -9.03 5.81 11.32
N ALA A 232 -9.49 6.70 10.44
CA ALA A 232 -10.35 6.38 9.32
C ALA A 232 -9.69 5.40 8.32
N ARG A 233 -8.40 5.57 8.00
CA ARG A 233 -7.63 4.62 7.16
C ARG A 233 -7.48 3.25 7.80
N ARG A 234 -7.33 3.19 9.12
CA ARG A 234 -7.30 1.90 9.84
C ARG A 234 -8.65 1.21 9.83
N ALA A 235 -9.72 1.95 10.06
CA ALA A 235 -11.10 1.47 9.98
C ALA A 235 -11.42 0.91 8.58
N ALA A 236 -11.00 1.60 7.53
CA ALA A 236 -11.19 1.15 6.14
C ALA A 236 -10.54 -0.22 5.85
N ARG A 237 -9.46 -0.60 6.53
CA ARG A 237 -8.87 -1.95 6.44
C ARG A 237 -9.78 -3.05 7.01
N LYS A 238 -10.72 -2.66 7.85
CA LYS A 238 -11.76 -3.55 8.44
C LYS A 238 -13.10 -3.44 7.69
N GLY A 239 -13.16 -2.66 6.59
CA GLY A 239 -14.40 -2.41 5.83
C GLY A 239 -15.30 -1.32 6.44
N ILE A 240 -14.79 -0.53 7.38
CA ILE A 240 -15.51 0.56 8.05
C ILE A 240 -15.07 1.89 7.41
N TYR A 241 -16.02 2.66 6.87
CA TYR A 241 -15.69 3.80 6.05
C TYR A 241 -16.19 5.13 6.63
N PHE A 242 -15.24 6.02 6.92
CA PHE A 242 -15.45 7.42 7.26
C PHE A 242 -14.84 8.28 6.15
N ILE A 243 -15.61 8.50 5.07
CA ILE A 243 -15.09 9.09 3.83
C ILE A 243 -14.55 10.51 4.07
N SER A 244 -15.30 11.38 4.75
CA SER A 244 -14.86 12.77 5.01
C SER A 244 -13.55 12.82 5.81
N ALA A 245 -13.38 11.95 6.81
CA ALA A 245 -12.16 11.86 7.59
C ALA A 245 -11.01 11.16 6.82
N SER A 246 -11.35 10.21 5.92
CA SER A 246 -10.34 9.51 5.11
C SER A 246 -9.76 10.39 4.00
N TYR A 247 -10.52 11.34 3.50
CA TYR A 247 -10.19 12.19 2.35
C TYR A 247 -10.51 13.66 2.66
N PRO A 248 -9.80 14.27 3.62
CA PRO A 248 -9.98 15.68 3.91
C PRO A 248 -9.54 16.54 2.72
N LYS A 249 -10.16 17.70 2.58
CA LYS A 249 -9.84 18.68 1.53
C LYS A 249 -9.45 20.03 2.19
N PRO A 250 -8.30 20.08 2.89
CA PRO A 250 -7.84 21.35 3.43
C PRO A 250 -7.56 22.33 2.30
N ALA A 251 -7.63 23.63 2.59
CA ALA A 251 -7.19 24.64 1.63
C ALA A 251 -5.70 24.44 1.35
N LEU A 252 -5.36 24.14 0.10
CA LEU A 252 -3.98 24.10 -0.37
C LEU A 252 -3.74 25.36 -1.20
N TYR A 253 -2.77 26.13 -0.81
CA TYR A 253 -2.33 27.31 -1.53
C TYR A 253 -1.38 26.88 -2.66
N ASP A 254 -1.50 27.51 -3.82
CA ASP A 254 -0.64 27.34 -4.99
C ASP A 254 -0.37 25.86 -5.42
N THR A 255 -1.41 25.24 -5.96
CA THR A 255 -1.31 23.94 -6.62
C THR A 255 -1.40 24.06 -8.13
N SER A 256 -1.12 25.23 -8.70
CA SER A 256 -1.36 25.57 -10.11
C SER A 256 -0.66 24.63 -11.11
N GLN A 257 0.36 23.92 -10.66
CA GLN A 257 1.22 23.10 -11.52
C GLN A 257 0.78 21.62 -11.65
N VAL A 258 0.03 21.09 -10.71
CA VAL A 258 -0.41 19.69 -10.67
C VAL A 258 -1.84 19.61 -10.17
N GLU A 259 -2.61 18.68 -10.71
CA GLU A 259 -4.00 18.42 -10.30
C GLU A 259 -4.12 18.26 -8.78
N LYS A 260 -5.01 19.04 -8.15
CA LYS A 260 -5.22 19.03 -6.69
C LYS A 260 -5.50 17.64 -6.13
N ALA A 261 -6.28 16.83 -6.85
CA ALA A 261 -6.60 15.47 -6.43
C ALA A 261 -5.34 14.58 -6.31
N LEU A 262 -4.38 14.75 -7.21
CA LEU A 262 -3.11 14.02 -7.15
C LEU A 262 -2.26 14.48 -5.96
N ILE A 263 -2.17 15.80 -5.71
CA ILE A 263 -1.45 16.34 -4.56
C ILE A 263 -2.06 15.84 -3.25
N TYR A 264 -3.39 15.90 -3.08
CA TYR A 264 -4.08 15.34 -1.90
C TYR A 264 -3.79 13.83 -1.72
N SER A 265 -3.71 13.09 -2.82
CA SER A 265 -3.41 11.67 -2.78
C SER A 265 -2.00 11.39 -2.29
N ILE A 266 -1.01 12.15 -2.74
CA ILE A 266 0.38 12.07 -2.26
C ILE A 266 0.46 12.47 -0.78
N VAL A 267 -0.05 13.64 -0.40
CA VAL A 267 -0.05 14.10 1.00
C VAL A 267 -0.72 13.08 1.93
N ARG A 268 -1.85 12.53 1.51
CA ARG A 268 -2.54 11.48 2.26
C ARG A 268 -1.69 10.22 2.42
N GLN A 269 -0.98 9.82 1.37
CA GLN A 269 -0.15 8.60 1.40
C GLN A 269 1.12 8.81 2.21
N GLU A 270 1.77 9.94 2.08
CA GLU A 270 3.07 10.23 2.68
C GLU A 270 2.95 10.56 4.18
N SER A 271 2.06 11.46 4.55
CA SER A 271 1.98 11.99 5.93
C SER A 271 0.63 11.77 6.63
N ASN A 272 -0.42 11.31 5.95
CA ASN A 272 -1.81 11.43 6.42
C ASN A 272 -2.23 12.89 6.70
N PHE A 273 -1.67 13.87 6.00
CA PHE A 273 -1.82 15.30 6.26
C PHE A 273 -1.17 15.78 7.57
N ASP A 274 -0.15 15.12 8.04
CA ASP A 274 0.67 15.57 9.18
C ASP A 274 1.77 16.50 8.68
N PRO A 275 1.71 17.82 9.00
CA PRO A 275 2.71 18.76 8.55
C PRO A 275 4.07 18.58 9.24
N GLU A 276 4.06 18.04 10.47
CA GLU A 276 5.24 17.81 11.29
C GLU A 276 5.85 16.42 11.06
N ALA A 277 5.35 15.66 10.06
CA ALA A 277 5.80 14.30 9.82
C ALA A 277 7.29 14.23 9.46
N GLU A 278 8.01 13.38 10.17
CA GLU A 278 9.38 13.01 9.86
C GLU A 278 9.50 11.48 9.76
N SER A 279 10.08 11.01 8.67
CA SER A 279 10.34 9.58 8.48
C SER A 279 11.68 9.18 9.10
N TYR A 280 11.86 7.89 9.38
CA TYR A 280 13.15 7.36 9.85
C TYR A 280 14.32 7.55 8.85
N LYS A 281 14.03 7.89 7.61
CA LYS A 281 15.00 8.23 6.56
C LYS A 281 15.24 9.73 6.44
N GLY A 282 14.56 10.56 7.24
CA GLY A 282 14.68 12.00 7.23
C GLY A 282 13.87 12.70 6.13
N ALA A 283 12.83 12.06 5.58
CA ALA A 283 11.85 12.75 4.74
C ALA A 283 10.92 13.60 5.61
N LEU A 284 10.57 14.84 5.18
CA LEU A 284 9.96 15.87 6.01
C LEU A 284 8.64 16.41 5.44
N GLY A 285 7.69 16.65 6.34
CA GLY A 285 6.47 17.40 6.12
C GLY A 285 5.38 16.68 5.33
N LEU A 286 4.40 17.45 4.85
CA LEU A 286 3.19 16.96 4.20
C LEU A 286 3.45 16.01 3.03
N MET A 287 4.40 16.36 2.16
CA MET A 287 4.76 15.60 0.97
C MET A 287 6.02 14.73 1.15
N GLN A 288 6.54 14.61 2.39
CA GLN A 288 7.69 13.76 2.75
C GLN A 288 8.90 13.94 1.83
N LEU A 289 9.33 15.20 1.70
CA LEU A 289 10.48 15.53 0.86
C LEU A 289 11.80 15.18 1.58
N MET A 290 12.69 14.51 0.88
CA MET A 290 14.08 14.42 1.32
C MET A 290 14.75 15.80 1.22
N PRO A 291 15.51 16.25 2.26
CA PRO A 291 16.15 17.58 2.25
C PRO A 291 17.00 17.86 1.00
N ALA A 292 17.70 16.85 0.49
CA ALA A 292 18.50 16.99 -0.73
C ALA A 292 17.62 17.26 -1.97
N THR A 293 16.48 16.55 -2.09
CA THR A 293 15.50 16.76 -3.16
C THR A 293 14.88 18.15 -3.04
N ALA A 294 14.46 18.54 -1.83
CA ALA A 294 13.87 19.86 -1.57
C ALA A 294 14.84 21.00 -1.92
N LYS A 295 16.13 20.87 -1.57
CA LYS A 295 17.18 21.83 -1.91
C LYS A 295 17.37 21.96 -3.42
N SER A 296 17.38 20.85 -4.16
CA SER A 296 17.48 20.86 -5.61
C SER A 296 16.29 21.56 -6.27
N VAL A 297 15.08 21.28 -5.79
CA VAL A 297 13.85 21.91 -6.29
C VAL A 297 13.82 23.40 -5.95
N ALA A 298 14.19 23.77 -4.73
CA ALA A 298 14.27 25.20 -4.33
C ALA A 298 15.21 25.98 -5.25
N LYS A 299 16.38 25.40 -5.58
CA LYS A 299 17.32 25.97 -6.54
C LYS A 299 16.70 26.15 -7.94
N SER A 300 15.97 25.15 -8.44
CA SER A 300 15.31 25.26 -9.76
C SER A 300 14.19 26.30 -9.81
N LEU A 301 13.61 26.62 -8.64
CA LEU A 301 12.57 27.64 -8.49
C LEU A 301 13.12 29.03 -8.15
N ASN A 302 14.44 29.20 -8.02
CA ASN A 302 15.12 30.42 -7.55
C ASN A 302 14.58 30.90 -6.20
N ILE A 303 14.36 29.98 -5.26
CA ILE A 303 13.95 30.30 -3.88
C ILE A 303 14.98 29.76 -2.88
N ASP A 304 15.13 30.43 -1.74
CA ASP A 304 16.04 30.00 -0.70
C ASP A 304 15.57 28.68 -0.07
N PHE A 305 16.53 27.76 0.07
CA PHE A 305 16.26 26.51 0.78
C PHE A 305 16.40 26.69 2.28
N ASN A 306 15.37 26.34 3.01
CA ASN A 306 15.37 26.26 4.47
C ASN A 306 14.75 24.91 4.89
N LYS A 307 15.52 24.10 5.64
CA LYS A 307 15.11 22.76 6.05
C LYS A 307 13.98 22.81 7.07
N GLU A 308 14.00 23.72 8.01
CA GLU A 308 13.03 23.86 9.09
C GLU A 308 11.64 24.19 8.52
N ARG A 309 11.59 24.98 7.43
CA ARG A 309 10.33 25.30 6.75
C ARG A 309 9.65 24.08 6.12
N LEU A 310 10.34 22.97 5.92
CA LEU A 310 9.70 21.75 5.40
C LEU A 310 8.64 21.17 6.36
N THR A 311 8.72 21.45 7.65
CA THR A 311 7.75 21.01 8.66
C THR A 311 6.95 22.14 9.28
N SER A 312 7.46 23.39 9.27
CA SER A 312 6.80 24.55 9.87
C SER A 312 5.97 25.38 8.88
N ASP A 313 6.24 25.28 7.57
CA ASP A 313 5.55 26.02 6.53
C ASP A 313 4.91 25.07 5.51
N HIS A 314 3.60 24.85 5.67
CA HIS A 314 2.82 23.93 4.83
C HIS A 314 2.86 24.32 3.36
N ASN A 315 2.80 25.63 3.05
CA ASN A 315 2.81 26.14 1.69
C ASN A 315 4.16 25.92 1.02
N TYR A 316 5.23 26.14 1.76
CA TYR A 316 6.59 25.87 1.29
C TYR A 316 6.79 24.40 0.95
N ASN A 317 6.37 23.49 1.83
CA ASN A 317 6.46 22.05 1.60
C ASN A 317 5.65 21.63 0.35
N ILE A 318 4.40 22.08 0.23
CA ILE A 318 3.53 21.78 -0.90
C ILE A 318 4.08 22.37 -2.20
N LYS A 319 4.59 23.60 -2.18
CA LYS A 319 5.21 24.22 -3.35
C LYS A 319 6.38 23.43 -3.89
N LEU A 320 7.31 23.03 -3.02
CA LEU A 320 8.45 22.20 -3.43
C LEU A 320 8.02 20.79 -3.88
N GLY A 321 7.12 20.17 -3.12
CA GLY A 321 6.65 18.81 -3.42
C GLY A 321 5.84 18.71 -4.72
N SER A 322 4.97 19.69 -4.99
CA SER A 322 4.20 19.74 -6.23
C SER A 322 5.08 20.04 -7.45
N SER A 323 6.08 20.92 -7.31
CA SER A 323 7.05 21.19 -8.37
C SER A 323 7.91 19.97 -8.67
N TYR A 324 8.35 19.23 -7.65
CA TYR A 324 9.05 17.96 -7.87
C TYR A 324 8.17 16.93 -8.57
N LEU A 325 6.92 16.78 -8.12
CA LEU A 325 5.97 15.85 -8.75
C LEU A 325 5.70 16.23 -10.21
N ARG A 326 5.56 17.53 -10.50
CA ARG A 326 5.42 18.04 -11.87
C ARG A 326 6.61 17.66 -12.74
N SER A 327 7.84 17.89 -12.28
CA SER A 327 9.04 17.53 -13.04
C SER A 327 9.11 16.03 -13.36
N LEU A 328 8.59 15.18 -12.46
CA LEU A 328 8.48 13.74 -12.71
C LEU A 328 7.39 13.40 -13.72
N ILE A 329 6.24 14.08 -13.67
CA ILE A 329 5.17 13.92 -14.67
C ILE A 329 5.69 14.29 -16.06
N GLU A 330 6.39 15.41 -16.16
CA GLU A 330 7.02 15.87 -17.42
C GLU A 330 8.10 14.89 -17.91
N LYS A 331 8.98 14.44 -17.00
CA LYS A 331 10.02 13.44 -17.33
C LYS A 331 9.42 12.15 -17.90
N TYR A 332 8.27 11.71 -17.43
CA TYR A 332 7.60 10.48 -17.89
C TYR A 332 6.40 10.77 -18.81
N GLU A 333 6.47 11.85 -19.59
CA GLU A 333 5.54 12.16 -20.69
C GLU A 333 4.06 12.12 -20.26
N GLY A 334 3.76 12.62 -19.07
CA GLY A 334 2.40 12.67 -18.51
C GLY A 334 1.96 11.40 -17.80
N SER A 335 2.79 10.36 -17.70
CA SER A 335 2.44 9.10 -17.02
C SER A 335 2.42 9.25 -15.50
N TYR A 336 1.24 9.40 -14.91
CA TYR A 336 1.04 9.42 -13.46
C TYR A 336 1.58 8.16 -12.74
N PRO A 337 1.36 6.94 -13.25
CA PRO A 337 1.92 5.75 -12.59
C PRO A 337 3.45 5.78 -12.49
N LEU A 338 4.14 6.16 -13.57
CA LEU A 338 5.61 6.27 -13.56
C LEU A 338 6.10 7.42 -12.67
N ALA A 339 5.43 8.57 -12.72
CA ALA A 339 5.76 9.72 -11.88
C ALA A 339 5.59 9.41 -10.39
N ILE A 340 4.49 8.74 -9.99
CA ILE A 340 4.25 8.30 -8.60
C ILE A 340 5.28 7.27 -8.16
N ALA A 341 5.61 6.30 -9.02
CA ALA A 341 6.65 5.32 -8.74
C ALA A 341 8.01 6.01 -8.53
N ALA A 342 8.33 7.01 -9.35
CA ALA A 342 9.58 7.78 -9.25
C ALA A 342 9.60 8.70 -8.03
N TYR A 343 8.46 9.27 -7.64
CA TYR A 343 8.34 10.04 -6.41
C TYR A 343 8.72 9.22 -5.17
N ASN A 344 8.27 7.97 -5.11
CA ASN A 344 8.52 7.06 -3.99
C ASN A 344 9.92 6.39 -4.05
N ALA A 345 10.30 5.86 -5.21
CA ALA A 345 11.51 5.04 -5.35
C ALA A 345 12.73 5.79 -5.91
N GLY A 346 12.53 7.01 -6.39
CA GLY A 346 13.50 7.78 -7.14
C GLY A 346 13.49 7.47 -8.64
N PRO A 347 13.71 8.48 -9.51
CA PRO A 347 13.63 8.34 -10.97
C PRO A 347 14.64 7.33 -11.52
N HIS A 348 15.84 7.28 -10.97
CA HIS A 348 16.87 6.32 -11.39
C HIS A 348 16.40 4.84 -11.29
N ASN A 349 15.64 4.50 -10.27
CA ASN A 349 15.10 3.14 -10.15
C ASN A 349 14.01 2.87 -11.20
N VAL A 350 13.15 3.85 -11.45
CA VAL A 350 12.09 3.74 -12.46
C VAL A 350 12.69 3.62 -13.87
N ASP A 351 13.73 4.40 -14.19
CA ASP A 351 14.46 4.30 -15.47
C ASP A 351 15.06 2.89 -15.66
N LYS A 352 15.63 2.30 -14.60
CA LYS A 352 16.10 0.91 -14.62
C LYS A 352 14.96 -0.09 -14.85
N TRP A 353 13.80 0.15 -14.23
CA TRP A 353 12.64 -0.74 -14.40
C TRP A 353 12.06 -0.64 -15.81
N ILE A 354 11.95 0.56 -16.36
CA ILE A 354 11.53 0.76 -17.77
C ILE A 354 12.49 0.03 -18.72
N LYS A 355 13.80 0.23 -18.55
CA LYS A 355 14.80 -0.45 -19.38
C LYS A 355 14.71 -1.98 -19.31
N ARG A 356 14.29 -2.51 -18.16
CA ARG A 356 14.25 -3.95 -17.92
C ARG A 356 12.92 -4.60 -18.31
N PHE A 357 11.80 -3.96 -17.97
CA PHE A 357 10.46 -4.52 -18.08
C PHE A 357 9.61 -3.89 -19.19
N GLY A 358 10.21 -3.00 -19.98
CA GLY A 358 9.51 -2.21 -20.97
C GLY A 358 8.84 -0.96 -20.38
N ASN A 359 8.42 -0.06 -21.25
CA ASN A 359 7.73 1.16 -20.88
C ASN A 359 6.21 0.90 -20.80
N PRO A 360 5.57 0.99 -19.62
CA PRO A 360 4.15 0.70 -19.45
C PRO A 360 3.21 1.76 -20.07
N THR A 361 3.75 2.80 -20.71
CA THR A 361 2.96 3.71 -21.55
C THR A 361 2.80 3.19 -22.97
N GLN A 362 3.54 2.15 -23.35
CA GLN A 362 3.45 1.47 -24.65
C GLN A 362 2.43 0.32 -24.59
N ASN A 363 1.81 0.02 -25.74
CA ASN A 363 0.70 -0.95 -25.80
C ASN A 363 1.09 -2.41 -25.54
N ASP A 364 2.37 -2.76 -25.66
CA ASP A 364 2.90 -4.10 -25.45
C ASP A 364 3.21 -4.42 -23.97
N VAL A 365 3.18 -3.43 -23.09
CA VAL A 365 3.46 -3.59 -21.67
C VAL A 365 2.19 -3.37 -20.85
N ASP A 366 1.75 -4.41 -20.13
CA ASP A 366 0.60 -4.31 -19.23
C ASP A 366 0.98 -3.50 -17.97
N LEU A 367 0.40 -2.32 -17.83
CA LEU A 367 0.64 -1.42 -16.70
C LEU A 367 0.35 -2.07 -15.34
N ILE A 368 -0.68 -2.95 -15.27
CA ILE A 368 -1.07 -3.58 -14.00
C ILE A 368 -0.07 -4.66 -13.56
N ASP A 369 0.59 -5.30 -14.52
CA ASP A 369 1.69 -6.23 -14.24
C ASP A 369 2.97 -5.50 -13.89
N TRP A 370 3.18 -4.31 -14.49
CA TRP A 370 4.37 -3.49 -14.27
C TRP A 370 4.40 -2.86 -12.86
N ILE A 371 3.23 -2.44 -12.31
CA ILE A 371 3.07 -1.90 -10.95
C ILE A 371 3.23 -2.99 -9.89
#